data_a98f6b1b5c9dcc0c1078caa218d3bc9d
#
_entry.id   a98f6b1b5c9dcc0c1078caa218d3bc9d
#
_cell.length_a   1.000
_cell.length_b   1.000
_cell.length_c   1.000
_cell.angle_alpha   90.00
_cell.angle_beta   90.00
_cell.angle_gamma   90.00
#
_symmetry.space_group_name_H-M   'P 1'
#
loop_
_entity.id
_entity.type
_entity.pdbx_description
1 polymer ?
#
loop_
_entity_poly.entity_id
_entity_poly.type
_entity_poly.pdbx_seq_one_letter_code
_entity_poly.pdbx_strand_id
1 'polypeptide(L)'
;MNLPLQQHGELPRAARSAARGGSDRSGHAPGVLRIAFGIVSLFAGGGLQRNCLAIARILRRRGHEVVIFTSRLADPLPSDVAIEVLPNRAWTNHRRNLRFAADLAEATESRFDLVVGFDKLSGLDVLYCADASIAARSGWRRLTPRYRALRALEAACFAAGADTRVIALSPSQIEGYRRAWGTEPQRVALLPPNIERERRHPQHRLDGTRERRRAALGLKAEDWCWLAIGRQPRTKGFDRAIAALPAFPTARLFVVGLAASEPAAGPVFKLARSLQVEDRVKFLGYADEEIPALMAAADLLIHPARNETTGTVILEAVVNGLPVVTTAVCGYAAHVRDADAGVVVPEPFAQARLLAALGEARDHRRASEWSANGMRYGERPELYSG
;
A
#
# COMPACT_ATOMS: atom_id res chain seq x y z
N MET A 1 -21.91 16.91 1.39
CA MET A 1 -22.86 16.30 0.42
C MET A 1 -22.81 14.80 0.67
N ASN A 2 -23.76 14.30 1.45
CA ASN A 2 -23.84 12.89 1.87
C ASN A 2 -24.29 12.03 0.70
N LEU A 3 -23.41 11.15 0.22
CA LEU A 3 -23.81 10.04 -0.64
C LEU A 3 -24.33 8.90 0.25
N PRO A 4 -25.52 8.33 0.00
CA PRO A 4 -26.03 7.23 0.79
C PRO A 4 -25.23 5.97 0.54
N LEU A 5 -24.91 5.26 1.63
CA LEU A 5 -24.39 3.89 1.64
C LEU A 5 -25.40 2.99 0.89
N GLN A 6 -25.07 2.63 -0.34
CA GLN A 6 -25.83 1.64 -1.07
C GLN A 6 -25.56 0.24 -0.52
N GLN A 7 -26.65 -0.44 -0.26
CA GLN A 7 -26.80 -1.80 0.23
C GLN A 7 -25.88 -2.79 -0.49
N HIS A 8 -25.38 -3.77 0.28
CA HIS A 8 -24.65 -4.92 -0.21
C HIS A 8 -25.42 -5.62 -1.34
N GLY A 9 -25.08 -5.29 -2.57
CA GLY A 9 -25.56 -6.03 -3.74
C GLY A 9 -24.87 -7.39 -3.77
N GLU A 10 -25.67 -8.45 -3.79
CA GLU A 10 -25.22 -9.80 -4.06
C GLU A 10 -24.32 -9.82 -5.30
N LEU A 11 -23.16 -10.47 -5.19
CA LEU A 11 -22.27 -10.71 -6.33
C LEU A 11 -23.06 -11.44 -7.42
N PRO A 12 -23.25 -10.87 -8.62
CA PRO A 12 -23.98 -11.58 -9.66
C PRO A 12 -23.18 -12.81 -10.08
N ARG A 13 -23.85 -13.95 -10.08
CA ARG A 13 -23.31 -15.19 -10.62
C ARG A 13 -22.88 -15.00 -12.08
N ALA A 14 -21.57 -15.12 -12.31
CA ALA A 14 -20.93 -15.66 -13.50
C ALA A 14 -21.31 -15.15 -14.90
N ALA A 15 -20.48 -14.31 -15.46
CA ALA A 15 -20.40 -14.14 -16.92
C ALA A 15 -19.76 -15.34 -17.65
N ARG A 16 -18.94 -16.16 -16.99
CA ARG A 16 -18.33 -17.36 -17.60
C ARG A 16 -19.25 -18.57 -17.67
N SER A 17 -20.24 -18.69 -16.80
CA SER A 17 -21.21 -19.81 -16.83
C SER A 17 -22.23 -19.71 -17.98
N ALA A 18 -22.53 -18.50 -18.46
CA ALA A 18 -23.49 -18.31 -19.54
C ALA A 18 -22.92 -18.63 -20.95
N ALA A 19 -21.58 -18.58 -21.11
CA ALA A 19 -20.93 -18.88 -22.41
C ALA A 19 -20.49 -20.35 -22.57
N ARG A 20 -20.54 -21.16 -21.50
CA ARG A 20 -20.18 -22.58 -21.52
C ARG A 20 -21.39 -23.39 -21.08
N GLY A 21 -22.09 -23.94 -22.05
CA GLY A 21 -23.29 -24.79 -21.88
C GLY A 21 -23.15 -25.78 -20.73
N GLY A 22 -24.19 -25.84 -19.89
CA GLY A 22 -24.24 -26.57 -18.65
C GLY A 22 -23.80 -28.04 -18.74
N SER A 23 -22.78 -28.36 -17.99
CA SER A 23 -22.63 -29.67 -17.36
C SER A 23 -22.03 -29.44 -15.99
N ASP A 24 -22.81 -29.75 -14.97
CA ASP A 24 -22.37 -29.82 -13.57
C ASP A 24 -21.20 -30.80 -13.46
N ARG A 25 -19.96 -30.24 -13.42
CA ARG A 25 -18.70 -31.00 -13.28
C ARG A 25 -17.99 -30.74 -11.95
N SER A 26 -18.59 -29.97 -11.05
CA SER A 26 -18.03 -29.78 -9.73
C SER A 26 -18.72 -30.70 -8.72
N GLY A 27 -18.09 -31.82 -8.36
CA GLY A 27 -18.50 -32.66 -7.24
C GLY A 27 -18.35 -31.96 -5.87
N HIS A 28 -18.60 -30.65 -5.80
CA HIS A 28 -18.43 -29.82 -4.61
C HIS A 28 -19.78 -29.47 -4.00
N ALA A 29 -19.80 -29.29 -2.67
CA ALA A 29 -20.97 -28.85 -1.95
C ALA A 29 -21.49 -27.50 -2.51
N PRO A 30 -22.81 -27.26 -2.58
CA PRO A 30 -23.38 -26.03 -3.08
C PRO A 30 -22.79 -24.81 -2.34
N GLY A 31 -22.16 -23.87 -3.07
CA GLY A 31 -21.58 -22.65 -2.53
C GLY A 31 -20.05 -22.66 -2.34
N VAL A 32 -19.35 -23.79 -2.51
CA VAL A 32 -17.90 -23.86 -2.51
C VAL A 32 -17.36 -23.46 -3.88
N LEU A 33 -16.40 -22.51 -3.92
CA LEU A 33 -15.72 -22.07 -5.14
C LEU A 33 -14.27 -22.55 -5.13
N ARG A 34 -13.76 -22.87 -6.31
CA ARG A 34 -12.34 -23.06 -6.58
C ARG A 34 -11.77 -21.77 -7.13
N ILE A 35 -10.87 -21.12 -6.38
CA ILE A 35 -10.36 -19.78 -6.67
C ILE A 35 -8.86 -19.85 -6.93
N ALA A 36 -8.44 -19.39 -8.10
CA ALA A 36 -7.03 -19.22 -8.44
C ALA A 36 -6.59 -17.80 -8.09
N PHE A 37 -5.49 -17.65 -7.35
CA PHE A 37 -4.81 -16.39 -7.13
C PHE A 37 -3.57 -16.30 -8.01
N GLY A 38 -3.39 -15.20 -8.75
CA GLY A 38 -2.21 -14.93 -9.59
C GLY A 38 -1.37 -13.79 -9.01
N ILE A 39 -0.15 -14.09 -8.58
CA ILE A 39 0.84 -13.12 -8.12
C ILE A 39 2.21 -13.43 -8.73
N VAL A 40 2.84 -12.46 -9.41
CA VAL A 40 4.09 -12.70 -10.15
C VAL A 40 5.25 -13.14 -9.27
N SER A 41 5.34 -12.61 -8.05
CA SER A 41 6.39 -12.97 -7.09
C SER A 41 5.83 -13.04 -5.69
N LEU A 42 6.06 -14.16 -5.02
CA LEU A 42 5.62 -14.40 -3.65
C LEU A 42 6.84 -14.55 -2.73
N PHE A 43 6.95 -13.69 -1.72
CA PHE A 43 8.04 -13.63 -0.75
C PHE A 43 7.56 -13.06 0.58
N ALA A 44 8.31 -13.29 1.66
CA ALA A 44 7.99 -12.72 2.96
C ALA A 44 8.21 -11.19 2.99
N GLY A 45 7.36 -10.47 3.72
CA GLY A 45 7.56 -9.05 4.06
C GLY A 45 7.08 -8.01 3.04
N GLY A 46 6.44 -8.40 1.92
CA GLY A 46 5.79 -7.47 1.00
C GLY A 46 4.33 -7.21 1.39
N GLY A 47 3.86 -5.96 1.31
CA GLY A 47 2.47 -5.61 1.63
C GLY A 47 1.45 -6.34 0.74
N LEU A 48 1.69 -6.38 -0.57
CA LEU A 48 0.85 -7.08 -1.53
C LEU A 48 0.82 -8.60 -1.25
N GLN A 49 1.98 -9.18 -0.93
CA GLN A 49 2.13 -10.60 -0.61
C GLN A 49 1.40 -10.96 0.69
N ARG A 50 1.49 -10.12 1.73
CA ARG A 50 0.74 -10.29 2.98
C ARG A 50 -0.77 -10.28 2.71
N ASN A 51 -1.26 -9.31 1.93
CA ASN A 51 -2.67 -9.22 1.58
C ASN A 51 -3.14 -10.43 0.77
N CYS A 52 -2.35 -10.89 -0.20
CA CYS A 52 -2.63 -12.10 -0.96
C CYS A 52 -2.83 -13.32 -0.05
N LEU A 53 -1.89 -13.56 0.87
CA LEU A 53 -1.96 -14.66 1.83
C LEU A 53 -3.12 -14.50 2.82
N ALA A 54 -3.36 -13.28 3.33
CA ALA A 54 -4.45 -13.02 4.26
C ALA A 54 -5.82 -13.28 3.62
N ILE A 55 -6.05 -12.80 2.40
CA ILE A 55 -7.29 -13.01 1.66
C ILE A 55 -7.47 -14.50 1.33
N ALA A 56 -6.41 -15.21 0.91
CA ALA A 56 -6.46 -16.65 0.68
C ALA A 56 -6.90 -17.42 1.93
N ARG A 57 -6.35 -17.08 3.10
CA ARG A 57 -6.73 -17.69 4.38
C ARG A 57 -8.17 -17.40 4.77
N ILE A 58 -8.65 -16.17 4.54
CA ILE A 58 -10.04 -15.79 4.83
C ILE A 58 -10.99 -16.61 3.96
N LEU A 59 -10.74 -16.73 2.67
CA LEU A 59 -11.60 -17.49 1.76
C LEU A 59 -11.59 -18.99 2.09
N ARG A 60 -10.43 -19.56 2.45
CA ARG A 60 -10.33 -20.94 2.92
C ARG A 60 -11.13 -21.17 4.22
N ARG A 61 -11.05 -20.27 5.19
CA ARG A 61 -11.89 -20.36 6.40
C ARG A 61 -13.38 -20.27 6.11
N ARG A 62 -13.78 -19.63 5.00
CA ARG A 62 -15.17 -19.59 4.51
C ARG A 62 -15.55 -20.83 3.69
N GLY A 63 -14.67 -21.82 3.58
CA GLY A 63 -14.95 -23.09 2.92
C GLY A 63 -14.61 -23.15 1.43
N HIS A 64 -13.96 -22.11 0.86
CA HIS A 64 -13.54 -22.12 -0.54
C HIS A 64 -12.18 -22.81 -0.71
N GLU A 65 -11.94 -23.39 -1.88
CA GLU A 65 -10.62 -23.88 -2.28
C GLU A 65 -9.82 -22.75 -2.92
N VAL A 66 -8.62 -22.46 -2.39
CA VAL A 66 -7.76 -21.42 -2.92
C VAL A 66 -6.38 -21.98 -3.25
N VAL A 67 -5.91 -21.74 -4.48
CA VAL A 67 -4.56 -22.04 -4.94
C VAL A 67 -3.88 -20.76 -5.41
N ILE A 68 -2.68 -20.48 -4.90
CA ILE A 68 -1.87 -19.34 -5.32
C ILE A 68 -0.88 -19.77 -6.39
N PHE A 69 -0.96 -19.15 -7.57
CA PHE A 69 -0.02 -19.31 -8.66
C PHE A 69 1.03 -18.19 -8.62
N THR A 70 2.30 -18.55 -8.74
CA THR A 70 3.40 -17.58 -8.77
C THR A 70 4.49 -18.00 -9.74
N SER A 71 5.25 -17.06 -10.30
CA SER A 71 6.42 -17.39 -11.13
C SER A 71 7.74 -17.40 -10.34
N ARG A 72 7.74 -16.85 -9.14
CA ARG A 72 8.91 -16.80 -8.25
C ARG A 72 8.47 -16.95 -6.81
N LEU A 73 9.03 -17.96 -6.18
CA LEU A 73 8.89 -18.23 -4.76
C LEU A 73 10.23 -17.93 -4.08
N ALA A 74 10.26 -17.08 -3.07
CA ALA A 74 11.44 -16.81 -2.25
C ALA A 74 11.06 -17.00 -0.78
N ASP A 75 11.91 -17.77 -0.06
CA ASP A 75 11.87 -18.08 1.37
C ASP A 75 10.72 -18.99 1.86
N PRO A 76 10.85 -19.58 3.05
CA PRO A 76 9.84 -20.49 3.57
C PRO A 76 8.52 -19.73 3.77
N LEU A 77 7.55 -20.01 2.92
CA LEU A 77 6.20 -19.54 3.05
C LEU A 77 5.37 -20.46 3.93
N PRO A 78 4.31 -19.94 4.53
CA PRO A 78 3.41 -20.77 5.33
C PRO A 78 2.88 -21.95 4.53
N SER A 79 2.91 -23.14 5.10
CA SER A 79 2.41 -24.39 4.49
C SER A 79 0.88 -24.50 4.50
N ASP A 80 0.19 -23.50 5.03
CA ASP A 80 -1.27 -23.52 5.20
C ASP A 80 -2.08 -23.11 3.95
N VAL A 81 -1.42 -22.71 2.85
CA VAL A 81 -2.07 -22.36 1.59
C VAL A 81 -1.41 -23.13 0.45
N ALA A 82 -2.21 -23.68 -0.47
CA ALA A 82 -1.69 -24.37 -1.66
C ALA A 82 -1.03 -23.35 -2.60
N ILE A 83 0.21 -23.62 -3.02
CA ILE A 83 0.98 -22.78 -3.93
C ILE A 83 1.48 -23.61 -5.10
N GLU A 84 1.18 -23.16 -6.32
CA GLU A 84 1.72 -23.71 -7.55
C GLU A 84 2.71 -22.73 -8.19
N VAL A 85 3.93 -23.19 -8.44
CA VAL A 85 4.96 -22.38 -9.12
C VAL A 85 4.90 -22.65 -10.62
N LEU A 86 4.63 -21.60 -11.40
CA LEU A 86 4.71 -21.63 -12.87
C LEU A 86 6.11 -21.16 -13.30
N PRO A 87 7.03 -22.07 -13.67
CA PRO A 87 8.42 -21.71 -13.93
C PRO A 87 8.53 -20.73 -15.09
N ASN A 88 9.23 -19.63 -14.88
CA ASN A 88 9.36 -18.57 -15.86
C ASN A 88 10.83 -18.15 -16.02
N ARG A 89 11.44 -18.50 -17.15
CA ARG A 89 12.84 -18.21 -17.48
C ARG A 89 13.04 -16.88 -18.22
N ALA A 90 12.03 -16.03 -18.28
CA ALA A 90 12.16 -14.75 -18.99
C ALA A 90 13.19 -13.81 -18.34
N TRP A 91 14.09 -13.29 -19.14
CA TRP A 91 15.24 -12.46 -18.70
C TRP A 91 14.85 -11.07 -18.20
N THR A 92 13.70 -10.55 -18.62
CA THR A 92 13.22 -9.22 -18.22
C THR A 92 11.90 -9.29 -17.47
N ASN A 93 11.69 -8.40 -16.51
CA ASN A 93 10.48 -8.38 -15.69
C ASN A 93 9.19 -8.25 -16.53
N HIS A 94 9.19 -7.44 -17.59
CA HIS A 94 7.99 -7.24 -18.41
C HIS A 94 7.67 -8.48 -19.25
N ARG A 95 8.68 -9.20 -19.79
CA ARG A 95 8.46 -10.48 -20.48
C ARG A 95 8.00 -11.56 -19.51
N ARG A 96 8.51 -11.52 -18.26
CA ARG A 96 8.06 -12.43 -17.20
C ARG A 96 6.58 -12.23 -16.89
N ASN A 97 6.13 -10.99 -16.76
CA ASN A 97 4.72 -10.70 -16.47
C ASN A 97 3.80 -11.16 -17.63
N LEU A 98 4.19 -10.91 -18.89
CA LEU A 98 3.43 -11.37 -20.05
C LEU A 98 3.36 -12.90 -20.11
N ARG A 99 4.49 -13.57 -19.91
CA ARG A 99 4.53 -15.04 -19.92
C ARG A 99 3.71 -15.63 -18.79
N PHE A 100 3.87 -15.08 -17.58
CA PHE A 100 3.09 -15.53 -16.42
C PHE A 100 1.59 -15.34 -16.61
N ALA A 101 1.15 -14.25 -17.25
CA ALA A 101 -0.27 -14.06 -17.57
C ALA A 101 -0.80 -15.15 -18.51
N ALA A 102 -0.01 -15.54 -19.52
CA ALA A 102 -0.38 -16.64 -20.44
C ALA A 102 -0.40 -17.98 -19.73
N ASP A 103 0.66 -18.30 -18.97
CA ASP A 103 0.78 -19.57 -18.23
C ASP A 103 -0.31 -19.71 -17.16
N LEU A 104 -0.68 -18.59 -16.47
CA LEU A 104 -1.78 -18.57 -15.52
C LEU A 104 -3.12 -18.88 -16.22
N ALA A 105 -3.39 -18.24 -17.35
CA ALA A 105 -4.63 -18.46 -18.10
C ALA A 105 -4.76 -19.92 -18.51
N GLU A 106 -3.69 -20.55 -19.02
CA GLU A 106 -3.64 -21.96 -19.38
C GLU A 106 -3.84 -22.88 -18.15
N ALA A 107 -3.10 -22.61 -17.05
CA ALA A 107 -3.17 -23.42 -15.84
C ALA A 107 -4.52 -23.35 -15.12
N THR A 108 -5.27 -22.27 -15.31
CA THR A 108 -6.58 -22.05 -14.65
C THR A 108 -7.78 -22.39 -15.53
N GLU A 109 -7.56 -22.63 -16.83
CA GLU A 109 -8.62 -22.94 -17.78
C GLU A 109 -9.39 -24.20 -17.34
N SER A 110 -10.72 -24.08 -17.21
CA SER A 110 -11.62 -25.17 -16.81
C SER A 110 -11.35 -25.82 -15.44
N ARG A 111 -10.41 -25.29 -14.66
CA ARG A 111 -10.03 -25.81 -13.33
C ARG A 111 -10.58 -24.99 -12.18
N PHE A 112 -10.86 -23.70 -12.41
CA PHE A 112 -11.24 -22.74 -11.39
C PHE A 112 -12.48 -21.96 -11.79
N ASP A 113 -13.30 -21.61 -10.78
CA ASP A 113 -14.51 -20.81 -10.94
C ASP A 113 -14.20 -19.32 -11.03
N LEU A 114 -13.07 -18.89 -10.42
CA LEU A 114 -12.67 -17.51 -10.34
C LEU A 114 -11.14 -17.36 -10.38
N VAL A 115 -10.64 -16.41 -11.16
CA VAL A 115 -9.22 -16.05 -11.24
C VAL A 115 -9.03 -14.63 -10.71
N VAL A 116 -8.33 -14.51 -9.59
CA VAL A 116 -8.04 -13.23 -8.91
C VAL A 116 -6.58 -12.87 -9.09
N GLY A 117 -6.28 -11.73 -9.70
CA GLY A 117 -4.92 -11.22 -9.84
C GLY A 117 -4.54 -10.25 -8.72
N PHE A 118 -3.31 -10.35 -8.24
CA PHE A 118 -2.66 -9.36 -7.38
C PHE A 118 -1.66 -8.50 -8.15
N ASP A 119 -1.32 -8.90 -9.36
CA ASP A 119 -0.64 -8.10 -10.37
C ASP A 119 -1.59 -7.88 -11.55
N LYS A 120 -1.34 -6.85 -12.37
CA LYS A 120 -2.08 -6.59 -13.60
C LYS A 120 -1.71 -7.64 -14.64
N LEU A 121 -2.62 -8.55 -14.90
CA LEU A 121 -2.48 -9.68 -15.81
C LEU A 121 -3.68 -9.72 -16.76
N SER A 122 -3.55 -10.38 -17.90
CA SER A 122 -4.69 -10.65 -18.78
C SER A 122 -5.48 -11.87 -18.30
N GLY A 123 -6.78 -11.92 -18.60
CA GLY A 123 -7.63 -13.09 -18.32
C GLY A 123 -8.10 -13.21 -16.86
N LEU A 124 -8.05 -12.13 -16.10
CA LEU A 124 -8.55 -12.09 -14.72
C LEU A 124 -10.06 -11.84 -14.67
N ASP A 125 -10.75 -12.50 -13.75
CA ASP A 125 -12.12 -12.13 -13.37
C ASP A 125 -12.12 -10.97 -12.38
N VAL A 126 -11.16 -10.97 -11.43
CA VAL A 126 -11.02 -9.91 -10.43
C VAL A 126 -9.55 -9.49 -10.31
N LEU A 127 -9.30 -8.20 -10.21
CA LEU A 127 -7.98 -7.64 -9.89
C LEU A 127 -8.02 -6.94 -8.52
N TYR A 128 -7.22 -7.41 -7.57
CA TYR A 128 -6.86 -6.65 -6.37
C TYR A 128 -5.77 -5.65 -6.75
N CYS A 129 -6.13 -4.39 -6.93
CA CYS A 129 -5.27 -3.39 -7.53
C CYS A 129 -4.44 -2.64 -6.48
N ALA A 130 -3.19 -3.03 -6.29
CA ALA A 130 -2.27 -2.36 -5.36
C ALA A 130 -1.43 -1.24 -5.97
N ASP A 131 -1.47 -1.05 -7.29
CA ASP A 131 -0.61 -0.10 -8.01
C ASP A 131 -1.40 1.04 -8.65
N ALA A 132 -0.73 2.17 -8.86
CA ALA A 132 -1.27 3.26 -9.67
C ALA A 132 -1.18 2.94 -11.17
N SER A 133 -1.95 3.69 -12.01
CA SER A 133 -1.90 3.55 -13.46
C SER A 133 -0.54 3.97 -14.01
N ILE A 134 0.00 3.15 -14.94
CA ILE A 134 1.21 3.51 -15.69
C ILE A 134 0.90 4.38 -16.89
N ALA A 135 -0.36 4.44 -17.34
CA ALA A 135 -0.76 5.24 -18.51
C ALA A 135 -0.54 6.75 -18.29
N ALA A 136 -0.55 7.20 -17.02
CA ALA A 136 -0.24 8.58 -16.65
C ALA A 136 1.25 8.96 -16.80
N ARG A 137 2.14 7.99 -17.03
CA ARG A 137 3.58 8.26 -17.21
C ARG A 137 3.80 9.02 -18.54
N SER A 138 4.66 10.04 -18.48
CA SER A 138 5.04 10.87 -19.63
C SER A 138 6.48 10.61 -20.08
N GLY A 139 6.86 11.21 -21.22
CA GLY A 139 8.22 11.22 -21.74
C GLY A 139 8.62 9.98 -22.56
N TRP A 140 9.92 9.92 -22.94
CA TRP A 140 10.49 8.91 -23.84
C TRP A 140 10.31 7.45 -23.37
N ARG A 141 10.12 7.23 -22.05
CA ARG A 141 9.88 5.89 -21.48
C ARG A 141 8.66 5.19 -22.07
N ARG A 142 7.68 5.94 -22.62
CA ARG A 142 6.49 5.40 -23.29
C ARG A 142 6.82 4.61 -24.56
N LEU A 143 7.97 4.85 -25.16
CA LEU A 143 8.44 4.18 -26.37
C LEU A 143 9.13 2.83 -26.07
N THR A 144 9.43 2.54 -24.81
CA THR A 144 10.16 1.31 -24.44
C THR A 144 9.26 0.07 -24.58
N PRO A 145 9.83 -1.10 -24.96
CA PRO A 145 9.11 -2.37 -24.96
C PRO A 145 8.51 -2.71 -23.60
N ARG A 146 9.21 -2.34 -22.52
CA ARG A 146 8.71 -2.51 -21.14
C ARG A 146 7.42 -1.74 -20.91
N TYR A 147 7.35 -0.49 -21.32
CA TYR A 147 6.14 0.31 -21.14
C TYR A 147 4.97 -0.26 -21.97
N ARG A 148 5.22 -0.64 -23.22
CA ARG A 148 4.19 -1.24 -24.09
C ARG A 148 3.62 -2.52 -23.50
N ALA A 149 4.49 -3.42 -23.02
CA ALA A 149 4.07 -4.66 -22.36
C ALA A 149 3.22 -4.43 -21.11
N LEU A 150 3.69 -3.57 -20.19
CA LEU A 150 2.95 -3.25 -18.96
C LEU A 150 1.64 -2.51 -19.26
N ARG A 151 1.62 -1.65 -20.28
CA ARG A 151 0.40 -0.98 -20.71
C ARG A 151 -0.62 -1.94 -21.32
N ALA A 152 -0.19 -2.97 -22.04
CA ALA A 152 -1.08 -3.99 -22.58
C ALA A 152 -1.73 -4.82 -21.44
N LEU A 153 -0.97 -5.20 -20.41
CA LEU A 153 -1.51 -5.87 -19.24
C LEU A 153 -2.48 -4.97 -18.44
N GLU A 154 -2.16 -3.69 -18.31
CA GLU A 154 -3.05 -2.73 -17.67
C GLU A 154 -4.33 -2.52 -18.48
N ALA A 155 -4.24 -2.41 -19.81
CA ALA A 155 -5.40 -2.31 -20.69
C ALA A 155 -6.33 -3.51 -20.57
N ALA A 156 -5.80 -4.72 -20.47
CA ALA A 156 -6.59 -5.94 -20.31
C ALA A 156 -7.50 -5.91 -19.07
N CYS A 157 -7.09 -5.21 -18.01
CA CYS A 157 -7.87 -5.07 -16.77
C CYS A 157 -8.78 -3.84 -16.77
N PHE A 158 -8.33 -2.71 -17.37
CA PHE A 158 -8.93 -1.40 -17.12
C PHE A 158 -9.57 -0.74 -18.34
N ALA A 159 -9.27 -1.17 -19.57
CA ALA A 159 -9.88 -0.57 -20.76
C ALA A 159 -11.40 -0.65 -20.69
N ALA A 160 -12.07 0.34 -21.30
CA ALA A 160 -13.51 0.31 -21.47
C ALA A 160 -13.93 -0.98 -22.18
N GLY A 161 -14.96 -1.66 -21.65
CA GLY A 161 -15.45 -2.95 -22.14
C GLY A 161 -14.63 -4.17 -21.72
N ALA A 162 -13.61 -4.03 -20.85
CA ALA A 162 -12.94 -5.21 -20.28
C ALA A 162 -13.84 -5.89 -19.24
N ASP A 163 -13.70 -7.24 -19.13
CA ASP A 163 -14.54 -8.04 -18.22
C ASP A 163 -14.05 -8.02 -16.76
N THR A 164 -12.77 -7.68 -16.53
CA THR A 164 -12.16 -7.72 -15.20
C THR A 164 -12.82 -6.74 -14.23
N ARG A 165 -13.28 -7.25 -13.09
CA ARG A 165 -13.70 -6.42 -11.95
C ARG A 165 -12.49 -5.99 -11.15
N VAL A 166 -12.51 -4.77 -10.63
CA VAL A 166 -11.36 -4.18 -9.94
C VAL A 166 -11.72 -3.86 -8.50
N ILE A 167 -10.91 -4.36 -7.57
CA ILE A 167 -10.91 -3.92 -6.18
C ILE A 167 -9.84 -2.83 -6.06
N ALA A 168 -10.26 -1.58 -5.92
CA ALA A 168 -9.38 -0.43 -5.72
C ALA A 168 -9.18 -0.18 -4.22
N LEU A 169 -8.01 0.32 -3.84
CA LEU A 169 -7.63 0.55 -2.45
C LEU A 169 -7.71 2.02 -2.05
N SER A 170 -7.93 2.92 -3.01
CA SER A 170 -8.09 4.35 -2.73
C SER A 170 -8.94 5.05 -3.81
N PRO A 171 -9.67 6.12 -3.45
CA PRO A 171 -10.45 6.90 -4.42
C PRO A 171 -9.59 7.50 -5.55
N SER A 172 -8.34 7.86 -5.26
CA SER A 172 -7.40 8.42 -6.24
C SER A 172 -7.02 7.41 -7.34
N GLN A 173 -6.96 6.11 -7.01
CA GLN A 173 -6.78 5.05 -8.01
C GLN A 173 -7.96 5.00 -8.97
N ILE A 174 -9.19 5.00 -8.45
CA ILE A 174 -10.42 4.94 -9.26
C ILE A 174 -10.42 6.07 -10.28
N GLU A 175 -10.19 7.30 -9.83
CA GLU A 175 -10.13 8.47 -10.72
C GLU A 175 -8.99 8.37 -11.74
N GLY A 176 -7.81 7.87 -11.31
CA GLY A 176 -6.65 7.65 -12.17
C GLY A 176 -6.96 6.68 -13.32
N TYR A 177 -7.59 5.56 -13.04
CA TYR A 177 -7.94 4.55 -14.05
C TYR A 177 -9.10 4.99 -14.93
N ARG A 178 -10.11 5.64 -14.35
CA ARG A 178 -11.21 6.22 -15.14
C ARG A 178 -10.69 7.21 -16.18
N ARG A 179 -9.79 8.11 -15.79
CA ARG A 179 -9.18 9.11 -16.69
C ARG A 179 -8.27 8.47 -17.74
N ALA A 180 -7.51 7.43 -17.37
CA ALA A 180 -6.53 6.82 -18.25
C ALA A 180 -7.13 5.83 -19.26
N TRP A 181 -8.21 5.13 -18.89
CA TRP A 181 -8.74 3.98 -19.61
C TRP A 181 -10.25 4.02 -19.87
N GLY A 182 -10.97 4.99 -19.30
CA GLY A 182 -12.43 5.01 -19.37
C GLY A 182 -13.09 3.89 -18.56
N THR A 183 -12.38 3.35 -17.54
CA THR A 183 -12.88 2.24 -16.73
C THR A 183 -14.24 2.57 -16.12
N GLU A 184 -15.20 1.68 -16.30
CA GLU A 184 -16.58 1.88 -15.88
C GLU A 184 -16.73 1.76 -14.36
N PRO A 185 -17.47 2.69 -13.70
CA PRO A 185 -17.62 2.68 -12.24
C PRO A 185 -18.20 1.36 -11.69
N GLN A 186 -19.11 0.72 -12.42
CA GLN A 186 -19.77 -0.53 -12.00
C GLN A 186 -18.82 -1.74 -11.93
N ARG A 187 -17.64 -1.64 -12.57
CA ARG A 187 -16.60 -2.67 -12.48
C ARG A 187 -15.64 -2.44 -11.33
N VAL A 188 -15.71 -1.30 -10.65
CA VAL A 188 -14.75 -0.92 -9.61
C VAL A 188 -15.43 -0.87 -8.25
N ALA A 189 -14.92 -1.68 -7.33
CA ALA A 189 -15.28 -1.61 -5.91
C ALA A 189 -14.13 -0.98 -5.12
N LEU A 190 -14.43 -0.05 -4.22
CA LEU A 190 -13.48 0.50 -3.27
C LEU A 190 -13.44 -0.39 -2.03
N LEU A 191 -12.28 -0.97 -1.72
CA LEU A 191 -12.09 -1.67 -0.47
C LEU A 191 -11.90 -0.64 0.65
N PRO A 192 -12.65 -0.75 1.76
CA PRO A 192 -12.39 0.08 2.94
C PRO A 192 -10.97 -0.13 3.47
N PRO A 193 -10.43 0.82 4.24
CA PRO A 193 -9.17 0.61 4.93
C PRO A 193 -9.25 -0.61 5.86
N ASN A 194 -8.12 -1.30 6.00
CA ASN A 194 -7.96 -2.37 6.98
C ASN A 194 -6.70 -2.14 7.79
N ILE A 195 -6.85 -1.50 8.95
CA ILE A 195 -5.80 -1.44 9.95
C ILE A 195 -5.97 -2.67 10.86
N GLU A 196 -4.91 -3.42 11.05
CA GLU A 196 -4.87 -4.47 12.06
C GLU A 196 -5.07 -3.81 13.44
N ARG A 197 -6.03 -4.32 14.24
CA ARG A 197 -6.35 -3.74 15.56
C ARG A 197 -5.15 -3.73 16.50
N GLU A 198 -4.28 -4.72 16.33
CA GLU A 198 -3.01 -4.88 17.03
C GLU A 198 -1.98 -3.80 16.69
N ARG A 199 -2.25 -2.99 15.66
CA ARG A 199 -1.42 -1.82 15.28
C ARG A 199 -1.90 -0.51 15.91
N ARG A 200 -3.06 -0.52 16.55
CA ARG A 200 -3.64 0.66 17.20
C ARG A 200 -3.39 0.66 18.69
N HIS A 201 -2.47 1.48 19.14
CA HIS A 201 -2.07 1.66 20.54
C HIS A 201 -1.96 3.16 20.93
N PRO A 202 -3.05 3.95 20.83
CA PRO A 202 -2.98 5.38 21.18
C PRO A 202 -2.58 5.62 22.64
N GLN A 203 -2.86 4.65 23.55
CA GLN A 203 -2.46 4.69 24.96
C GLN A 203 -0.94 4.73 25.16
N HIS A 204 -0.12 4.26 24.21
CA HIS A 204 1.35 4.31 24.30
C HIS A 204 1.89 5.75 24.37
N ARG A 205 1.09 6.74 24.03
CA ARG A 205 1.46 8.17 24.21
C ARG A 205 1.29 8.66 25.64
N LEU A 206 0.60 7.88 26.51
CA LEU A 206 0.19 8.30 27.86
C LEU A 206 0.66 7.32 28.96
N ASP A 207 1.03 6.07 28.61
CA ASP A 207 1.35 4.98 29.55
C ASP A 207 2.85 4.87 29.89
N GLY A 208 3.64 5.89 29.53
CA GLY A 208 5.10 5.89 29.73
C GLY A 208 5.88 5.20 28.61
N THR A 209 5.22 4.59 27.62
CA THR A 209 5.90 3.95 26.47
C THR A 209 6.65 4.98 25.63
N ARG A 210 6.06 6.16 25.43
CA ARG A 210 6.69 7.28 24.73
C ARG A 210 8.03 7.66 25.35
N GLU A 211 8.07 7.88 26.66
CA GLU A 211 9.25 8.30 27.39
C GLU A 211 10.35 7.24 27.34
N ARG A 212 9.98 5.98 27.64
CA ARG A 212 10.92 4.83 27.56
C ARG A 212 11.51 4.68 26.17
N ARG A 213 10.67 4.82 25.12
CA ARG A 213 11.15 4.64 23.75
C ARG A 213 12.01 5.80 23.29
N ARG A 214 11.67 7.05 23.66
CA ARG A 214 12.52 8.23 23.41
C ARG A 214 13.89 8.08 24.04
N ALA A 215 13.95 7.64 25.29
CA ALA A 215 15.22 7.36 25.99
C ALA A 215 16.03 6.29 25.28
N ALA A 216 15.42 5.18 24.86
CA ALA A 216 16.09 4.10 24.10
C ALA A 216 16.64 4.57 22.73
N LEU A 217 15.98 5.55 22.11
CA LEU A 217 16.46 6.17 20.86
C LEU A 217 17.55 7.23 21.09
N GLY A 218 17.84 7.59 22.34
CA GLY A 218 18.78 8.63 22.73
C GLY A 218 18.28 10.04 22.43
N LEU A 219 16.97 10.25 22.44
CA LEU A 219 16.33 11.54 22.22
C LEU A 219 16.35 12.37 23.50
N LYS A 220 16.68 13.63 23.36
CA LYS A 220 16.58 14.64 24.41
C LYS A 220 15.16 15.25 24.44
N ALA A 221 14.86 16.00 25.49
CA ALA A 221 13.54 16.63 25.63
C ALA A 221 13.23 17.62 24.49
N GLU A 222 14.24 18.39 24.07
CA GLU A 222 14.14 19.39 23.02
C GLU A 222 14.17 18.80 21.58
N ASP A 223 14.53 17.53 21.42
CA ASP A 223 14.60 16.88 20.10
C ASP A 223 13.19 16.69 19.51
N TRP A 224 13.00 17.19 18.31
CA TRP A 224 11.79 16.99 17.52
C TRP A 224 11.91 15.72 16.67
N CYS A 225 11.26 14.66 17.11
CA CYS A 225 11.40 13.32 16.54
C CYS A 225 10.51 13.14 15.32
N TRP A 226 11.11 13.05 14.13
CA TRP A 226 10.44 12.69 12.88
C TRP A 226 10.58 11.20 12.63
N LEU A 227 9.50 10.57 12.24
CA LEU A 227 9.45 9.16 11.83
C LEU A 227 9.13 9.07 10.35
N ALA A 228 9.94 8.29 9.60
CA ALA A 228 9.68 7.93 8.22
C ALA A 228 9.67 6.40 8.11
N ILE A 229 8.64 5.81 7.48
CA ILE A 229 8.48 4.36 7.39
C ILE A 229 8.35 3.93 5.93
N GLY A 230 9.15 2.94 5.52
CA GLY A 230 9.07 2.33 4.20
C GLY A 230 10.40 1.78 3.69
N ARG A 231 10.32 0.98 2.59
CA ARG A 231 11.47 0.27 2.00
C ARG A 231 12.10 0.96 0.80
N GLN A 232 11.35 1.84 0.13
CA GLN A 232 11.78 2.50 -1.12
C GLN A 232 12.03 3.98 -0.88
N PRO A 233 13.25 4.38 -0.47
CA PRO A 233 13.52 5.72 0.04
C PRO A 233 13.16 6.84 -0.94
N ARG A 234 13.45 6.66 -2.24
CA ARG A 234 13.09 7.64 -3.26
C ARG A 234 11.58 7.74 -3.50
N THR A 235 10.89 6.61 -3.54
CA THR A 235 9.43 6.57 -3.73
C THR A 235 8.69 7.19 -2.55
N LYS A 236 9.18 6.88 -1.33
CA LYS A 236 8.62 7.40 -0.07
C LYS A 236 9.09 8.82 0.26
N GLY A 237 10.01 9.39 -0.51
CA GLY A 237 10.44 10.77 -0.38
C GLY A 237 11.38 11.03 0.80
N PHE A 238 12.17 10.04 1.25
CA PHE A 238 13.12 10.24 2.35
C PHE A 238 14.14 11.32 2.05
N ASP A 239 14.54 11.48 0.79
CA ASP A 239 15.39 12.57 0.34
C ASP A 239 14.72 13.95 0.51
N ARG A 240 13.40 14.06 0.35
CA ARG A 240 12.64 15.29 0.60
C ARG A 240 12.60 15.62 2.10
N ALA A 241 12.42 14.59 2.94
CA ALA A 241 12.46 14.73 4.39
C ALA A 241 13.86 15.16 4.88
N ILE A 242 14.92 14.52 4.38
CA ILE A 242 16.31 14.88 4.72
C ILE A 242 16.65 16.31 4.26
N ALA A 243 16.19 16.71 3.07
CA ALA A 243 16.39 18.06 2.55
C ALA A 243 15.66 19.14 3.38
N ALA A 244 14.72 18.77 4.25
CA ALA A 244 14.08 19.68 5.15
C ALA A 244 14.80 19.86 6.51
N LEU A 245 15.66 18.91 6.92
CA LEU A 245 16.34 18.92 8.22
C LEU A 245 17.17 20.19 8.50
N PRO A 246 17.89 20.79 7.52
CA PRO A 246 18.64 22.02 7.79
C PRO A 246 17.78 23.17 8.34
N ALA A 247 16.53 23.27 7.95
CA ALA A 247 15.60 24.31 8.41
C ALA A 247 15.10 24.10 9.85
N PHE A 248 15.31 22.89 10.42
CA PHE A 248 14.84 22.53 11.76
C PHE A 248 15.97 21.90 12.58
N PRO A 249 16.79 22.69 13.27
CA PRO A 249 18.00 22.22 13.95
C PRO A 249 17.78 21.14 15.01
N THR A 250 16.63 21.17 15.70
CA THR A 250 16.26 20.17 16.74
C THR A 250 15.64 18.90 16.14
N ALA A 251 15.33 18.88 14.84
CA ALA A 251 14.71 17.72 14.22
C ALA A 251 15.70 16.56 14.05
N ARG A 252 15.25 15.36 14.42
CA ARG A 252 15.97 14.08 14.21
C ARG A 252 15.08 13.12 13.47
N LEU A 253 15.57 12.55 12.37
CA LEU A 253 14.82 11.65 11.50
C LEU A 253 15.18 10.20 11.80
N PHE A 254 14.17 9.41 12.13
CA PHE A 254 14.27 7.96 12.27
C PHE A 254 13.59 7.28 11.09
N VAL A 255 14.33 6.39 10.42
CA VAL A 255 13.85 5.67 9.23
C VAL A 255 13.67 4.20 9.57
N VAL A 256 12.44 3.68 9.39
CA VAL A 256 12.08 2.28 9.61
C VAL A 256 11.76 1.61 8.28
N GLY A 257 12.11 0.32 8.15
CA GLY A 257 11.91 -0.49 6.95
C GLY A 257 13.06 -0.42 5.95
N LEU A 258 14.17 0.23 6.32
CA LEU A 258 15.40 0.30 5.55
C LEU A 258 16.59 0.20 6.51
N ALA A 259 17.47 -0.77 6.27
CA ALA A 259 18.69 -0.89 7.03
C ALA A 259 19.80 0.01 6.43
N ALA A 260 20.69 0.52 7.29
CA ALA A 260 21.82 1.36 6.87
C ALA A 260 22.77 0.65 5.89
N SER A 261 22.89 -0.68 6.00
CA SER A 261 23.73 -1.52 5.14
C SER A 261 23.13 -1.79 3.76
N GLU A 262 21.85 -1.47 3.53
CA GLU A 262 21.22 -1.74 2.24
C GLU A 262 21.68 -0.74 1.16
N PRO A 263 21.94 -1.20 -0.08
CA PRO A 263 22.36 -0.32 -1.18
C PRO A 263 21.38 0.84 -1.42
N ALA A 264 20.08 0.62 -1.15
CA ALA A 264 19.05 1.64 -1.30
C ALA A 264 19.21 2.82 -0.32
N ALA A 265 19.88 2.64 0.82
CA ALA A 265 20.18 3.69 1.79
C ALA A 265 21.33 4.62 1.31
N GLY A 266 22.22 4.14 0.46
CA GLY A 266 23.41 4.88 0.02
C GLY A 266 23.15 6.29 -0.51
N PRO A 267 22.19 6.50 -1.45
CA PRO A 267 21.85 7.83 -1.94
C PRO A 267 21.33 8.78 -0.86
N VAL A 268 20.56 8.26 0.11
CA VAL A 268 20.01 9.04 1.24
C VAL A 268 21.09 9.46 2.21
N PHE A 269 22.07 8.57 2.50
CA PHE A 269 23.24 8.90 3.29
C PHE A 269 24.12 9.96 2.63
N LYS A 270 24.36 9.83 1.31
CA LYS A 270 25.14 10.84 0.57
C LYS A 270 24.49 12.22 0.67
N LEU A 271 23.16 12.28 0.55
CA LEU A 271 22.42 13.53 0.70
C LEU A 271 22.54 14.08 2.13
N ALA A 272 22.33 13.25 3.17
CA ALA A 272 22.44 13.68 4.55
C ALA A 272 23.82 14.28 4.85
N ARG A 273 24.88 13.62 4.37
CA ARG A 273 26.28 14.12 4.51
C ARG A 273 26.49 15.42 3.76
N SER A 274 25.99 15.55 2.52
CA SER A 274 26.15 16.78 1.74
C SER A 274 25.45 18.00 2.38
N LEU A 275 24.43 17.74 3.20
CA LEU A 275 23.69 18.74 3.95
C LEU A 275 24.17 18.89 5.41
N GLN A 276 25.20 18.14 5.81
CA GLN A 276 25.78 18.15 7.17
C GLN A 276 24.74 17.80 8.25
N VAL A 277 23.88 16.81 7.99
CA VAL A 277 22.79 16.36 8.88
C VAL A 277 22.82 14.85 9.14
N GLU A 278 23.90 14.16 8.79
CA GLU A 278 24.03 12.70 8.91
C GLU A 278 23.91 12.19 10.35
N ASP A 279 24.37 12.96 11.32
CA ASP A 279 24.24 12.68 12.76
C ASP A 279 22.81 12.72 13.28
N ARG A 280 21.93 13.38 12.52
CA ARG A 280 20.49 13.55 12.83
C ARG A 280 19.60 12.56 12.10
N VAL A 281 20.15 11.64 11.28
CA VAL A 281 19.41 10.62 10.54
C VAL A 281 19.82 9.23 11.04
N LYS A 282 18.87 8.49 11.60
CA LYS A 282 19.08 7.12 12.08
C LYS A 282 18.21 6.12 11.32
N PHE A 283 18.84 5.05 10.81
CA PHE A 283 18.13 3.94 10.17
C PHE A 283 17.98 2.81 11.20
N LEU A 284 16.73 2.43 11.46
CA LEU A 284 16.40 1.41 12.46
C LEU A 284 16.24 0.01 11.86
N GLY A 285 16.36 -0.12 10.53
CA GLY A 285 16.14 -1.39 9.85
C GLY A 285 14.66 -1.84 9.91
N TYR A 286 14.46 -3.14 9.95
CA TYR A 286 13.14 -3.75 10.03
C TYR A 286 12.70 -3.87 11.49
N ALA A 287 11.70 -3.12 11.90
CA ALA A 287 11.19 -3.05 13.25
C ALA A 287 9.64 -3.08 13.26
N ASP A 288 9.04 -4.02 12.53
CA ASP A 288 7.60 -4.04 12.25
C ASP A 288 6.76 -4.10 13.54
N GLU A 289 7.14 -4.97 14.49
CA GLU A 289 6.46 -5.12 15.78
C GLU A 289 6.62 -3.88 16.69
N GLU A 290 7.67 -3.09 16.48
CA GLU A 290 7.96 -1.91 17.29
C GLU A 290 7.28 -0.63 16.76
N ILE A 291 6.66 -0.69 15.57
CA ILE A 291 6.08 0.50 14.92
C ILE A 291 5.11 1.26 15.83
N PRO A 292 4.18 0.64 16.58
CA PRO A 292 3.30 1.39 17.48
C PRO A 292 4.06 2.17 18.56
N ALA A 293 5.09 1.56 19.15
CA ALA A 293 5.92 2.22 20.16
C ALA A 293 6.80 3.33 19.56
N LEU A 294 7.29 3.16 18.32
CA LEU A 294 8.02 4.18 17.57
C LEU A 294 7.11 5.35 17.20
N MET A 295 5.86 5.08 16.81
CA MET A 295 4.85 6.12 16.56
C MET A 295 4.54 6.92 17.85
N ALA A 296 4.49 6.24 19.00
CA ALA A 296 4.34 6.92 20.29
C ALA A 296 5.52 7.84 20.61
N ALA A 297 6.76 7.38 20.38
CA ALA A 297 7.99 8.16 20.61
C ALA A 297 8.12 9.37 19.71
N ALA A 298 7.60 9.28 18.48
CA ALA A 298 7.69 10.32 17.48
C ALA A 298 6.75 11.51 17.77
N ASP A 299 7.12 12.66 17.25
CA ASP A 299 6.31 13.87 17.25
C ASP A 299 5.59 14.09 15.93
N LEU A 300 6.12 13.50 14.84
CA LEU A 300 5.61 13.64 13.49
C LEU A 300 5.90 12.41 12.63
N LEU A 301 4.89 11.91 11.90
CA LEU A 301 5.13 11.09 10.72
C LEU A 301 5.38 12.00 9.51
N ILE A 302 6.58 11.91 8.92
CA ILE A 302 6.91 12.61 7.67
C ILE A 302 6.90 11.63 6.51
N HIS A 303 5.93 11.78 5.58
CA HIS A 303 5.75 10.85 4.45
C HIS A 303 5.56 11.61 3.12
N PRO A 304 6.59 12.34 2.64
CA PRO A 304 6.49 13.20 1.45
C PRO A 304 6.70 12.37 0.16
N ALA A 305 5.91 11.30 -0.01
CA ALA A 305 6.04 10.34 -1.07
C ALA A 305 5.87 10.98 -2.47
N ARG A 306 6.49 10.33 -3.48
CA ARG A 306 6.30 10.62 -4.90
C ARG A 306 5.24 9.75 -5.54
N ASN A 307 4.99 8.62 -4.95
CA ASN A 307 3.96 7.67 -5.37
C ASN A 307 3.62 6.77 -4.19
N GLU A 308 2.33 6.72 -3.85
CA GLU A 308 1.81 5.89 -2.77
C GLU A 308 0.35 5.55 -3.05
N THR A 309 0.05 4.29 -3.25
CA THR A 309 -1.31 3.84 -3.60
C THR A 309 -2.29 3.99 -2.46
N THR A 310 -1.87 3.58 -1.28
CA THR A 310 -2.63 3.70 -0.02
C THR A 310 -1.83 4.54 0.97
N GLY A 311 -0.76 4.00 1.52
CA GLY A 311 -0.01 4.57 2.62
C GLY A 311 -0.64 4.18 3.94
N THR A 312 -0.81 2.88 4.18
CA THR A 312 -1.39 2.35 5.43
C THR A 312 -0.73 2.94 6.67
N VAL A 313 0.59 3.16 6.63
CA VAL A 313 1.34 3.80 7.69
C VAL A 313 0.85 5.22 8.04
N ILE A 314 0.29 5.95 7.07
CA ILE A 314 -0.32 7.28 7.28
C ILE A 314 -1.54 7.13 8.19
N LEU A 315 -2.40 6.18 7.87
CA LEU A 315 -3.61 5.94 8.65
C LEU A 315 -3.28 5.32 10.01
N GLU A 316 -2.30 4.41 10.08
CA GLU A 316 -1.77 3.89 11.35
C GLU A 316 -1.26 5.03 12.25
N ALA A 317 -0.54 6.01 11.70
CA ALA A 317 -0.07 7.18 12.45
C ALA A 317 -1.24 8.01 12.98
N VAL A 318 -2.21 8.33 12.12
CA VAL A 318 -3.41 9.10 12.50
C VAL A 318 -4.13 8.43 13.68
N VAL A 319 -4.45 7.14 13.60
CA VAL A 319 -5.23 6.45 14.65
C VAL A 319 -4.46 6.23 15.95
N ASN A 320 -3.12 6.35 15.90
CA ASN A 320 -2.24 6.32 17.07
C ASN A 320 -1.94 7.74 17.62
N GLY A 321 -2.61 8.77 17.10
CA GLY A 321 -2.45 10.13 17.54
C GLY A 321 -1.09 10.75 17.18
N LEU A 322 -0.42 10.25 16.14
CA LEU A 322 0.80 10.84 15.62
C LEU A 322 0.44 11.82 14.49
N PRO A 323 0.71 13.13 14.63
CA PRO A 323 0.55 14.10 13.56
C PRO A 323 1.25 13.68 12.27
N VAL A 324 0.65 13.98 11.11
CA VAL A 324 1.16 13.55 9.81
C VAL A 324 1.41 14.72 8.88
N VAL A 325 2.59 14.76 8.26
CA VAL A 325 2.85 15.57 7.06
C VAL A 325 3.11 14.64 5.89
N THR A 326 2.22 14.66 4.90
CA THR A 326 2.27 13.79 3.72
C THR A 326 1.98 14.58 2.44
N THR A 327 2.07 13.93 1.27
CA THR A 327 1.75 14.52 -0.04
C THR A 327 0.40 14.04 -0.57
N ALA A 328 -0.22 14.85 -1.42
CA ALA A 328 -1.53 14.55 -2.01
C ALA A 328 -1.54 13.33 -2.95
N VAL A 329 -0.37 12.81 -3.35
CA VAL A 329 -0.27 11.57 -4.14
C VAL A 329 -0.56 10.32 -3.33
N CYS A 330 -0.55 10.40 -1.99
CA CYS A 330 -0.83 9.27 -1.12
C CYS A 330 -2.34 8.99 -1.09
N GLY A 331 -2.73 7.74 -1.35
CA GLY A 331 -4.15 7.37 -1.39
C GLY A 331 -4.89 7.66 -0.07
N TYR A 332 -4.21 7.47 1.06
CA TYR A 332 -4.78 7.74 2.38
C TYR A 332 -4.51 9.17 2.90
N ALA A 333 -4.02 10.08 2.06
CA ALA A 333 -3.91 11.49 2.43
C ALA A 333 -5.29 12.13 2.78
N ALA A 334 -6.39 11.59 2.23
CA ALA A 334 -7.73 12.02 2.58
C ALA A 334 -8.01 11.83 4.07
N HIS A 335 -7.59 10.72 4.68
CA HIS A 335 -7.79 10.44 6.10
C HIS A 335 -7.10 11.47 7.02
N VAL A 336 -5.96 12.03 6.59
CA VAL A 336 -5.27 13.09 7.34
C VAL A 336 -6.13 14.36 7.38
N ARG A 337 -6.76 14.73 6.25
CA ARG A 337 -7.66 15.89 6.17
C ARG A 337 -8.96 15.65 6.93
N ASP A 338 -9.59 14.48 6.71
CA ASP A 338 -10.88 14.14 7.30
C ASP A 338 -10.81 14.02 8.83
N ALA A 339 -9.64 13.60 9.33
CA ALA A 339 -9.35 13.55 10.76
C ALA A 339 -8.91 14.90 11.34
N ASP A 340 -8.56 15.89 10.52
CA ASP A 340 -7.78 17.05 10.92
C ASP A 340 -6.60 16.65 11.82
N ALA A 341 -5.71 15.80 11.29
CA ALA A 341 -4.61 15.17 12.02
C ALA A 341 -3.23 15.48 11.40
N GLY A 342 -3.12 16.58 10.66
CA GLY A 342 -1.88 16.96 10.02
C GLY A 342 -2.06 17.74 8.72
N VAL A 343 -1.00 17.80 7.91
CA VAL A 343 -0.98 18.58 6.67
C VAL A 343 -0.74 17.70 5.45
N VAL A 344 -1.53 17.93 4.41
CA VAL A 344 -1.36 17.29 3.09
C VAL A 344 -0.78 18.32 2.11
N VAL A 345 0.50 18.14 1.77
CA VAL A 345 1.21 18.98 0.80
C VAL A 345 0.63 18.74 -0.60
N PRO A 346 0.13 19.78 -1.29
CA PRO A 346 -0.50 19.64 -2.60
C PRO A 346 0.50 19.37 -3.72
N GLU A 347 -0.01 18.84 -4.84
CA GLU A 347 0.74 18.75 -6.09
C GLU A 347 0.51 20.01 -6.97
N PRO A 348 1.48 20.39 -7.80
CA PRO A 348 2.83 19.81 -7.90
C PRO A 348 3.65 20.06 -6.64
N PHE A 349 4.43 19.03 -6.24
CA PHE A 349 5.25 19.13 -5.04
C PHE A 349 6.25 20.28 -5.13
N ALA A 350 6.35 21.06 -4.04
CA ALA A 350 7.39 22.07 -3.84
C ALA A 350 7.99 21.91 -2.44
N GLN A 351 9.32 21.96 -2.33
CA GLN A 351 10.02 21.83 -1.04
C GLN A 351 9.61 22.95 -0.07
N ALA A 352 9.39 24.16 -0.55
CA ALA A 352 8.91 25.29 0.26
C ALA A 352 7.56 25.00 0.94
N ARG A 353 6.65 24.30 0.24
CA ARG A 353 5.36 23.90 0.83
C ARG A 353 5.52 22.82 1.90
N LEU A 354 6.47 21.90 1.72
CA LEU A 354 6.82 20.93 2.76
C LEU A 354 7.38 21.63 3.99
N LEU A 355 8.28 22.59 3.81
CA LEU A 355 8.85 23.38 4.92
C LEU A 355 7.76 24.17 5.68
N ALA A 356 6.81 24.77 4.97
CA ALA A 356 5.67 25.47 5.59
C ALA A 356 4.80 24.50 6.41
N ALA A 357 4.47 23.32 5.85
CA ALA A 357 3.71 22.26 6.54
C ALA A 357 4.43 21.76 7.80
N LEU A 358 5.75 21.63 7.75
CA LEU A 358 6.58 21.25 8.90
C LEU A 358 6.63 22.38 9.95
N GLY A 359 6.65 23.64 9.52
CA GLY A 359 6.54 24.80 10.41
C GLY A 359 5.23 24.79 11.21
N GLU A 360 4.10 24.48 10.54
CA GLU A 360 2.79 24.33 11.20
C GLU A 360 2.81 23.15 12.18
N ALA A 361 3.39 21.99 11.77
CA ALA A 361 3.48 20.80 12.61
C ALA A 361 4.39 20.96 13.84
N ARG A 362 5.24 21.98 13.88
CA ARG A 362 6.10 22.30 15.04
C ARG A 362 5.35 23.02 16.13
N ASP A 363 4.21 23.64 15.84
CA ASP A 363 3.38 24.29 16.84
C ASP A 363 2.79 23.26 17.79
N HIS A 364 3.15 23.34 19.08
CA HIS A 364 2.76 22.36 20.11
C HIS A 364 1.24 22.28 20.31
N ARG A 365 0.55 23.41 20.23
CA ARG A 365 -0.90 23.45 20.40
C ARG A 365 -1.56 22.73 19.23
N ARG A 366 -1.13 23.06 18.01
CA ARG A 366 -1.66 22.43 16.79
C ARG A 366 -1.37 20.94 16.74
N ALA A 367 -0.15 20.53 17.09
CA ALA A 367 0.23 19.12 17.17
C ALA A 367 -0.60 18.33 18.20
N SER A 368 -0.92 18.95 19.35
CA SER A 368 -1.77 18.33 20.37
C SER A 368 -3.22 18.20 19.90
N GLU A 369 -3.77 19.19 19.20
CA GLU A 369 -5.09 19.16 18.58
C GLU A 369 -5.17 18.03 17.55
N TRP A 370 -4.18 17.92 16.64
CA TRP A 370 -4.10 16.86 15.64
C TRP A 370 -3.99 15.46 16.25
N SER A 371 -3.20 15.34 17.33
CA SER A 371 -3.08 14.08 18.05
C SER A 371 -4.43 13.62 18.61
N ALA A 372 -5.14 14.49 19.31
CA ALA A 372 -6.45 14.19 19.87
C ALA A 372 -7.50 13.86 18.78
N ASN A 373 -7.48 14.62 17.69
CA ASN A 373 -8.35 14.41 16.54
C ASN A 373 -8.10 13.02 15.89
N GLY A 374 -6.84 12.67 15.68
CA GLY A 374 -6.45 11.37 15.10
C GLY A 374 -6.90 10.20 15.96
N MET A 375 -6.71 10.29 17.28
CA MET A 375 -7.17 9.23 18.21
C MET A 375 -8.68 9.02 18.13
N ARG A 376 -9.47 10.11 18.12
CA ARG A 376 -10.94 10.05 17.95
C ARG A 376 -11.33 9.48 16.58
N TYR A 377 -10.64 9.90 15.52
CA TYR A 377 -10.86 9.35 14.18
C TYR A 377 -10.67 7.82 14.16
N GLY A 378 -9.69 7.32 14.90
CA GLY A 378 -9.38 5.90 15.03
C GLY A 378 -10.45 5.06 15.74
N GLU A 379 -11.51 5.66 16.30
CA GLU A 379 -12.63 4.93 16.92
C GLU A 379 -13.65 4.42 15.87
N ARG A 380 -13.54 4.88 14.63
CA ARG A 380 -14.44 4.52 13.54
C ARG A 380 -14.25 3.07 13.12
N PRO A 381 -15.29 2.21 13.20
CA PRO A 381 -15.16 0.78 12.88
C PRO A 381 -14.84 0.50 11.41
N GLU A 382 -15.24 1.39 10.49
CA GLU A 382 -14.99 1.25 9.05
C GLU A 382 -13.50 1.29 8.67
N LEU A 383 -12.61 1.78 9.55
CA LEU A 383 -11.17 1.77 9.31
C LEU A 383 -10.53 0.39 9.47
N TYR A 384 -11.29 -0.60 9.95
CA TYR A 384 -10.84 -1.94 10.30
C TYR A 384 -11.63 -3.04 9.57
N SER A 385 -12.38 -2.68 8.54
CA SER A 385 -13.36 -3.58 7.90
C SER A 385 -12.97 -4.06 6.51
N GLY A 386 -11.87 -3.55 5.96
CA GLY A 386 -11.39 -3.85 4.60
C GLY A 386 -10.75 -5.23 4.40
#